data_925954339f0c4205ac5a7d697cece4fb
#
_entry.id   925954339f0c4205ac5a7d697cece4fb
#
_cell.length_a   1.000
_cell.length_b   1.000
_cell.length_c   1.000
_cell.angle_alpha   90.00
_cell.angle_beta   90.00
_cell.angle_gamma   90.00
#
_symmetry.space_group_name_H-M   'P 1'
#
loop_
_entity.id
_entity.type
_entity.pdbx_description
1 polymer ?
#
loop_
_entity_poly.entity_id
_entity_poly.type
_entity_poly.pdbx_seq_one_letter_code
_entity_poly.pdbx_strand_id
1 'polypeptide(L)'
;MSTLKKNLGYQTVYQILNTALPLITSPYLARVLGATKLGVFSYTQSIAGYFVLLAALGTVNYGTRTIAAIKSNKTEMSKAFFEIYSFQILTSLLSILVYVAYIVLVCKENILVALLQGFLIVGSLIDINWLFFGVENFKVTVTRNMVIRVTTVVLILLLVKSPNDLWIYTLIMSAGTVLSNAVLFYFVPKVVDVSAIKKVNVEGIKKHIKPNLVLFIPLLAMSVYHIMDKTMLGALSTYEQTG
;
A
#
# COMPACT_ATOMS: atom_id res chain seq x y z
N MET A 1 30.61 -1.32 11.69
CA MET A 1 29.62 -0.29 11.26
C MET A 1 28.38 -0.45 12.12
N SER A 2 27.90 0.64 12.75
CA SER A 2 26.69 0.58 13.58
C SER A 2 25.50 0.16 12.72
N THR A 3 24.55 -0.56 13.29
CA THR A 3 23.31 -1.00 12.64
C THR A 3 22.57 0.17 11.98
N LEU A 4 22.65 1.36 12.60
CA LEU A 4 22.09 2.59 12.08
C LEU A 4 22.68 3.00 10.72
N LYS A 5 24.01 2.96 10.56
CA LYS A 5 24.67 3.32 9.27
C LYS A 5 24.26 2.36 8.15
N LYS A 6 24.13 1.06 8.44
CA LYS A 6 23.66 0.07 7.47
C LYS A 6 22.19 0.33 7.06
N ASN A 7 21.33 0.60 8.03
CA ASN A 7 19.92 0.88 7.76
C ASN A 7 19.74 2.17 6.94
N LEU A 8 20.50 3.22 7.24
CA LEU A 8 20.53 4.44 6.43
C LEU A 8 20.99 4.16 4.99
N GLY A 9 22.06 3.36 4.82
CA GLY A 9 22.52 2.97 3.49
C GLY A 9 21.46 2.25 2.67
N TYR A 10 20.74 1.27 3.25
CA TYR A 10 19.62 0.60 2.58
C TYR A 10 18.50 1.56 2.19
N GLN A 11 18.13 2.48 3.08
CA GLN A 11 17.09 3.47 2.79
C GLN A 11 17.50 4.44 1.69
N THR A 12 18.77 4.89 1.68
CA THR A 12 19.30 5.78 0.64
C THR A 12 19.26 5.12 -0.74
N VAL A 13 19.76 3.88 -0.85
CA VAL A 13 19.71 3.14 -2.11
C VAL A 13 18.26 2.92 -2.57
N TYR A 14 17.37 2.57 -1.66
CA TYR A 14 15.94 2.42 -1.96
C TYR A 14 15.32 3.73 -2.46
N GLN A 15 15.65 4.87 -1.83
CA GLN A 15 15.14 6.17 -2.24
C GLN A 15 15.65 6.57 -3.63
N ILE A 16 16.92 6.33 -3.92
CA ILE A 16 17.51 6.57 -5.26
C ILE A 16 16.74 5.75 -6.31
N LEU A 17 16.53 4.46 -6.07
CA LEU A 17 15.77 3.60 -6.99
C LEU A 17 14.31 4.06 -7.15
N ASN A 18 13.65 4.45 -6.06
CA ASN A 18 12.28 4.98 -6.11
C ASN A 18 12.14 6.22 -6.98
N THR A 19 13.18 7.04 -7.05
CA THR A 19 13.20 8.24 -7.90
C THR A 19 13.66 7.93 -9.33
N ALA A 20 14.67 7.08 -9.49
CA ALA A 20 15.25 6.77 -10.79
C ALA A 20 14.34 5.90 -11.67
N LEU A 21 13.67 4.89 -11.09
CA LEU A 21 12.83 3.97 -11.87
C LEU A 21 11.64 4.66 -12.56
N PRO A 22 10.87 5.55 -11.91
CA PRO A 22 9.84 6.34 -12.58
C PRO A 22 10.38 7.22 -13.71
N LEU A 23 11.59 7.79 -13.58
CA LEU A 23 12.19 8.60 -14.65
C LEU A 23 12.42 7.79 -15.94
N ILE A 24 12.64 6.48 -15.81
CA ILE A 24 12.77 5.58 -16.97
C ILE A 24 11.40 5.15 -17.47
N THR A 25 10.49 4.78 -16.57
CA THR A 25 9.19 4.20 -16.95
C THR A 25 8.18 5.24 -17.41
N SER A 26 8.18 6.46 -16.84
CA SER A 26 7.18 7.47 -17.20
C SER A 26 7.26 7.91 -18.68
N PRO A 27 8.43 8.23 -19.27
CA PRO A 27 8.52 8.56 -20.68
C PRO A 27 8.14 7.38 -21.59
N TYR A 28 8.47 6.16 -21.19
CA TYR A 28 8.06 4.96 -21.91
C TYR A 28 6.55 4.81 -21.94
N LEU A 29 5.91 4.87 -20.78
CA LEU A 29 4.47 4.73 -20.63
C LEU A 29 3.72 5.84 -21.34
N ALA A 30 4.22 7.08 -21.29
CA ALA A 30 3.62 8.22 -22.02
C ALA A 30 3.63 7.98 -23.54
N ARG A 31 4.67 7.36 -24.08
CA ARG A 31 4.75 7.02 -25.51
C ARG A 31 3.88 5.82 -25.88
N VAL A 32 3.81 4.78 -25.03
CA VAL A 32 3.14 3.52 -25.33
C VAL A 32 1.64 3.59 -25.06
N LEU A 33 1.25 4.08 -23.88
CA LEU A 33 -0.16 4.18 -23.47
C LEU A 33 -0.83 5.49 -23.92
N GLY A 34 -0.06 6.57 -23.97
CA GLY A 34 -0.57 7.92 -24.23
C GLY A 34 -1.23 8.56 -23.01
N ALA A 35 -1.41 9.89 -23.08
CA ALA A 35 -1.93 10.70 -21.96
C ALA A 35 -3.32 10.24 -21.50
N THR A 36 -4.25 9.99 -22.42
CA THR A 36 -5.62 9.57 -22.09
C THR A 36 -5.66 8.28 -21.25
N LYS A 37 -4.89 7.24 -21.62
CA LYS A 37 -4.88 5.97 -20.89
C LYS A 37 -4.17 6.10 -19.54
N LEU A 38 -3.12 6.91 -19.46
CA LEU A 38 -2.48 7.26 -18.20
C LEU A 38 -3.42 8.05 -17.28
N GLY A 39 -4.23 8.93 -17.86
CA GLY A 39 -5.27 9.65 -17.13
C GLY A 39 -6.33 8.73 -16.53
N VAL A 40 -6.81 7.75 -17.30
CA VAL A 40 -7.72 6.70 -16.79
C VAL A 40 -7.09 5.95 -15.61
N PHE A 41 -5.82 5.55 -15.76
CA PHE A 41 -5.09 4.88 -14.67
C PHE A 41 -4.97 5.78 -13.43
N SER A 42 -4.54 7.02 -13.61
CA SER A 42 -4.33 7.98 -12.52
C SER A 42 -5.64 8.31 -11.79
N TYR A 43 -6.73 8.49 -12.52
CA TYR A 43 -8.06 8.72 -11.95
C TYR A 43 -8.55 7.51 -11.13
N THR A 44 -8.57 6.32 -11.74
CA THR A 44 -9.03 5.11 -11.05
C THR A 44 -8.15 4.76 -9.86
N GLN A 45 -6.83 4.98 -9.94
CA GLN A 45 -5.91 4.82 -8.83
C GLN A 45 -6.18 5.82 -7.69
N SER A 46 -6.54 7.06 -8.02
CA SER A 46 -6.89 8.07 -7.03
C SER A 46 -8.14 7.66 -6.24
N ILE A 47 -9.16 7.17 -6.93
CA ILE A 47 -10.37 6.65 -6.28
C ILE A 47 -10.01 5.47 -5.36
N ALA A 48 -9.29 4.45 -5.86
CA ALA A 48 -8.85 3.33 -5.04
C ALA A 48 -7.98 3.80 -3.84
N GLY A 49 -7.20 4.86 -4.02
CA GLY A 49 -6.37 5.47 -2.98
C GLY A 49 -7.16 5.93 -1.75
N TYR A 50 -8.36 6.51 -1.92
CA TYR A 50 -9.22 6.85 -0.78
C TYR A 50 -9.64 5.61 0.01
N PHE A 51 -9.95 4.51 -0.68
CA PHE A 51 -10.31 3.25 -0.02
C PHE A 51 -9.10 2.58 0.65
N VAL A 52 -7.90 2.70 0.09
CA VAL A 52 -6.64 2.27 0.74
C VAL A 52 -6.41 3.05 2.03
N LEU A 53 -6.66 4.36 2.04
CA LEU A 53 -6.58 5.18 3.26
C LEU A 53 -7.56 4.72 4.34
N LEU A 54 -8.80 4.43 3.96
CA LEU A 54 -9.82 3.89 4.87
C LEU A 54 -9.45 2.48 5.36
N ALA A 55 -8.89 1.64 4.50
CA ALA A 55 -8.43 0.30 4.86
C ALA A 55 -7.30 0.35 5.90
N ALA A 56 -6.31 1.20 5.67
CA ALA A 56 -5.16 1.35 6.56
C ALA A 56 -5.50 2.09 7.87
N LEU A 57 -6.42 3.04 7.82
CA LEU A 57 -6.95 3.84 8.94
C LEU A 57 -5.90 4.26 9.98
N GLY A 58 -4.70 4.66 9.54
CA GLY A 58 -3.59 5.08 10.41
C GLY A 58 -2.73 3.96 10.98
N THR A 59 -3.05 2.68 10.71
CA THR A 59 -2.37 1.50 11.27
C THR A 59 -0.86 1.52 11.03
N VAL A 60 -0.41 2.01 9.88
CA VAL A 60 1.03 2.05 9.55
C VAL A 60 1.81 2.86 10.58
N ASN A 61 1.37 4.09 10.88
CA ASN A 61 2.07 4.96 11.84
C ASN A 61 1.86 4.51 13.28
N TYR A 62 0.63 4.15 13.63
CA TYR A 62 0.29 3.69 14.97
C TYR A 62 0.99 2.37 15.30
N GLY A 63 0.91 1.38 14.41
CA GLY A 63 1.53 0.07 14.57
C GLY A 63 3.05 0.19 14.71
N THR A 64 3.71 0.96 13.82
CA THR A 64 5.16 1.19 13.89
C THR A 64 5.56 1.75 15.26
N ARG A 65 4.87 2.78 15.74
CA ARG A 65 5.16 3.41 17.05
C ARG A 65 4.93 2.46 18.21
N THR A 66 3.80 1.74 18.20
CA THR A 66 3.44 0.79 19.26
C THR A 66 4.45 -0.35 19.34
N ILE A 67 4.78 -0.99 18.22
CA ILE A 67 5.77 -2.07 18.16
C ILE A 67 7.15 -1.58 18.59
N ALA A 68 7.59 -0.40 18.14
CA ALA A 68 8.89 0.15 18.53
C ALA A 68 9.01 0.36 20.05
N ALA A 69 7.92 0.79 20.70
CA ALA A 69 7.90 1.04 22.14
C ALA A 69 8.01 -0.25 22.99
N ILE A 70 7.49 -1.39 22.47
CA ILE A 70 7.41 -2.65 23.24
C ILE A 70 8.27 -3.78 22.64
N LYS A 71 9.14 -3.48 21.67
CA LYS A 71 9.95 -4.48 20.94
C LYS A 71 10.88 -5.33 21.84
N SER A 72 11.21 -4.84 23.04
CA SER A 72 12.02 -5.57 24.03
C SER A 72 11.26 -6.73 24.69
N ASN A 73 9.91 -6.69 24.75
CA ASN A 73 9.07 -7.73 25.30
C ASN A 73 8.36 -8.48 24.17
N LYS A 74 8.94 -9.63 23.75
CA LYS A 74 8.42 -10.40 22.62
C LYS A 74 6.96 -10.86 22.79
N THR A 75 6.57 -11.22 24.02
CA THR A 75 5.20 -11.70 24.30
C THR A 75 4.17 -10.58 24.12
N GLU A 76 4.46 -9.42 24.70
CA GLU A 76 3.59 -8.23 24.59
C GLU A 76 3.53 -7.72 23.16
N MET A 77 4.68 -7.64 22.48
CA MET A 77 4.79 -7.26 21.08
C MET A 77 3.97 -8.19 20.18
N SER A 78 4.06 -9.50 20.39
CA SER A 78 3.30 -10.48 19.59
C SER A 78 1.79 -10.34 19.79
N LYS A 79 1.34 -10.11 21.01
CA LYS A 79 -0.08 -9.86 21.32
C LYS A 79 -0.56 -8.57 20.66
N ALA A 80 0.19 -7.47 20.82
CA ALA A 80 -0.14 -6.17 20.19
C ALA A 80 -0.16 -6.25 18.67
N PHE A 81 0.76 -7.01 18.06
CA PHE A 81 0.75 -7.26 16.62
C PHE A 81 -0.59 -7.84 16.15
N PHE A 82 -1.06 -8.92 16.77
CA PHE A 82 -2.31 -9.55 16.36
C PHE A 82 -3.53 -8.71 16.68
N GLU A 83 -3.54 -7.95 17.78
CA GLU A 83 -4.65 -7.02 18.10
C GLU A 83 -4.77 -5.91 17.06
N ILE A 84 -3.66 -5.27 16.70
CA ILE A 84 -3.61 -4.20 15.68
C ILE A 84 -3.93 -4.77 14.29
N TYR A 85 -3.39 -5.93 13.95
CA TYR A 85 -3.63 -6.58 12.66
C TYR A 85 -5.10 -7.01 12.51
N SER A 86 -5.73 -7.51 13.59
CA SER A 86 -7.18 -7.82 13.59
C SER A 86 -8.03 -6.57 13.32
N PHE A 87 -7.67 -5.43 13.89
CA PHE A 87 -8.31 -4.16 13.59
C PHE A 87 -8.14 -3.78 12.11
N GLN A 88 -6.93 -3.89 11.57
CA GLN A 88 -6.64 -3.62 10.15
C GLN A 88 -7.42 -4.54 9.20
N ILE A 89 -7.58 -5.82 9.53
CA ILE A 89 -8.41 -6.74 8.76
C ILE A 89 -9.85 -6.24 8.70
N LEU A 90 -10.44 -5.85 9.84
CA LEU A 90 -11.82 -5.36 9.90
C LEU A 90 -12.02 -4.10 9.05
N THR A 91 -11.14 -3.12 9.17
CA THR A 91 -11.23 -1.87 8.40
C THR A 91 -11.00 -2.10 6.91
N SER A 92 -10.07 -3.00 6.56
CA SER A 92 -9.79 -3.34 5.16
C SER A 92 -10.95 -4.11 4.51
N LEU A 93 -11.55 -5.07 5.20
CA LEU A 93 -12.73 -5.78 4.69
C LEU A 93 -13.90 -4.83 4.47
N LEU A 94 -14.15 -3.93 5.41
CA LEU A 94 -15.18 -2.90 5.24
C LEU A 94 -14.87 -2.02 4.02
N SER A 95 -13.64 -1.58 3.88
CA SER A 95 -13.21 -0.77 2.73
C SER A 95 -13.37 -1.52 1.40
N ILE A 96 -13.04 -2.80 1.34
CA ILE A 96 -13.24 -3.65 0.15
C ILE A 96 -14.72 -3.74 -0.19
N LEU A 97 -15.60 -3.97 0.78
CA LEU A 97 -17.05 -4.04 0.57
C LEU A 97 -17.61 -2.73 0.00
N VAL A 98 -17.20 -1.59 0.57
CA VAL A 98 -17.62 -0.27 0.07
C VAL A 98 -17.06 0.02 -1.31
N TYR A 99 -15.82 -0.41 -1.59
CA TYR A 99 -15.23 -0.27 -2.94
C TYR A 99 -15.95 -1.11 -3.99
N VAL A 100 -16.32 -2.34 -3.66
CA VAL A 100 -17.13 -3.18 -4.56
C VAL A 100 -18.48 -2.54 -4.81
N ALA A 101 -19.15 -2.03 -3.78
CA ALA A 101 -20.40 -1.28 -3.93
C ALA A 101 -20.22 -0.04 -4.83
N TYR A 102 -19.13 0.71 -4.66
CA TYR A 102 -18.79 1.83 -5.55
C TYR A 102 -18.65 1.38 -7.01
N ILE A 103 -17.95 0.29 -7.29
CA ILE A 103 -17.78 -0.22 -8.67
C ILE A 103 -19.14 -0.59 -9.28
N VAL A 104 -20.00 -1.27 -8.52
CA VAL A 104 -21.30 -1.75 -9.02
C VAL A 104 -22.28 -0.60 -9.23
N LEU A 105 -22.31 0.38 -8.32
CA LEU A 105 -23.36 1.41 -8.29
C LEU A 105 -22.97 2.70 -9.02
N VAL A 106 -21.68 3.03 -9.04
CA VAL A 106 -21.18 4.34 -9.48
C VAL A 106 -20.28 4.26 -10.71
N CYS A 107 -19.40 3.27 -10.76
CA CYS A 107 -18.40 3.16 -11.83
C CYS A 107 -19.06 2.67 -13.13
N LYS A 108 -19.20 3.56 -14.12
CA LYS A 108 -19.81 3.25 -15.43
C LYS A 108 -18.79 2.97 -16.53
N GLU A 109 -17.60 3.53 -16.39
CA GLU A 109 -16.53 3.45 -17.38
C GLU A 109 -15.27 2.82 -16.81
N ASN A 110 -14.47 2.22 -17.67
CA ASN A 110 -13.17 1.62 -17.30
C ASN A 110 -13.25 0.63 -16.12
N ILE A 111 -14.36 -0.11 -16.02
CA ILE A 111 -14.67 -1.04 -14.90
C ILE A 111 -13.53 -2.05 -14.67
N LEU A 112 -12.95 -2.59 -15.74
CA LEU A 112 -11.84 -3.54 -15.62
C LEU A 112 -10.63 -2.90 -14.91
N VAL A 113 -10.27 -1.67 -15.27
CA VAL A 113 -9.16 -0.95 -14.66
C VAL A 113 -9.46 -0.68 -13.18
N ALA A 114 -10.70 -0.22 -12.88
CA ALA A 114 -11.14 0.00 -11.50
C ALA A 114 -11.10 -1.30 -10.67
N LEU A 115 -11.59 -2.43 -11.20
CA LEU A 115 -11.52 -3.74 -10.53
C LEU A 115 -10.07 -4.14 -10.21
N LEU A 116 -9.16 -3.97 -11.18
CA LEU A 116 -7.74 -4.26 -10.98
C LEU A 116 -7.09 -3.33 -9.94
N GLN A 117 -7.52 -2.07 -9.84
CA GLN A 117 -7.07 -1.18 -8.76
C GLN A 117 -7.54 -1.65 -7.37
N GLY A 118 -8.61 -2.46 -7.28
CA GLY A 118 -9.06 -3.09 -6.03
C GLY A 118 -7.98 -3.96 -5.36
N PHE A 119 -7.03 -4.51 -6.13
CA PHE A 119 -5.88 -5.21 -5.55
C PHE A 119 -5.02 -4.31 -4.64
N LEU A 120 -5.04 -2.98 -4.80
CA LEU A 120 -4.36 -2.07 -3.88
C LEU A 120 -4.99 -2.11 -2.48
N ILE A 121 -6.32 -2.24 -2.39
CA ILE A 121 -7.04 -2.33 -1.13
C ILE A 121 -6.79 -3.69 -0.49
N VAL A 122 -6.77 -4.77 -1.29
CA VAL A 122 -6.34 -6.11 -0.84
C VAL A 122 -4.87 -6.06 -0.36
N GLY A 123 -4.01 -5.32 -1.06
CA GLY A 123 -2.64 -5.06 -0.63
C GLY A 123 -2.56 -4.39 0.75
N SER A 124 -3.47 -3.44 1.03
CA SER A 124 -3.55 -2.79 2.34
C SER A 124 -4.01 -3.75 3.46
N LEU A 125 -4.91 -4.70 3.17
CA LEU A 125 -5.33 -5.73 4.11
C LEU A 125 -4.16 -6.57 4.62
N ILE A 126 -3.21 -6.88 3.75
CA ILE A 126 -2.04 -7.70 4.06
C ILE A 126 -0.77 -6.86 4.28
N ASP A 127 -0.88 -5.54 4.42
CA ASP A 127 0.28 -4.67 4.68
C ASP A 127 0.69 -4.71 6.15
N ILE A 128 1.71 -5.48 6.45
CA ILE A 128 2.33 -5.59 7.78
C ILE A 128 3.73 -4.94 7.85
N ASN A 129 4.04 -4.00 6.93
CA ASN A 129 5.31 -3.27 6.93
C ASN A 129 5.60 -2.59 8.28
N TRP A 130 4.57 -2.11 8.95
CA TRP A 130 4.66 -1.43 10.24
C TRP A 130 5.25 -2.31 11.35
N LEU A 131 5.06 -3.64 11.30
CA LEU A 131 5.74 -4.56 12.22
C LEU A 131 7.25 -4.49 12.03
N PHE A 132 7.72 -4.62 10.78
CA PHE A 132 9.15 -4.66 10.45
C PHE A 132 9.83 -3.31 10.66
N PHE A 133 9.13 -2.20 10.43
CA PHE A 133 9.60 -0.86 10.76
C PHE A 133 9.70 -0.67 12.27
N GLY A 134 8.73 -1.14 13.05
CA GLY A 134 8.73 -1.07 14.51
C GLY A 134 9.87 -1.85 15.15
N VAL A 135 10.21 -3.03 14.63
CA VAL A 135 11.37 -3.81 15.10
C VAL A 135 12.69 -3.38 14.44
N GLU A 136 12.68 -2.30 13.65
CA GLU A 136 13.86 -1.77 12.93
C GLU A 136 14.53 -2.77 11.96
N ASN A 137 13.78 -3.74 11.45
CA ASN A 137 14.28 -4.71 10.48
C ASN A 137 14.10 -4.20 9.04
N PHE A 138 14.76 -3.10 8.70
CA PHE A 138 14.67 -2.45 7.39
C PHE A 138 15.23 -3.30 6.26
N LYS A 139 16.16 -4.20 6.54
CA LYS A 139 16.78 -5.05 5.51
C LYS A 139 15.72 -5.87 4.77
N VAL A 140 14.79 -6.49 5.49
CA VAL A 140 13.75 -7.34 4.88
C VAL A 140 12.82 -6.51 3.99
N THR A 141 12.32 -5.38 4.51
CA THR A 141 11.38 -4.52 3.78
C THR A 141 12.02 -3.86 2.56
N VAL A 142 13.23 -3.32 2.72
CA VAL A 142 13.94 -2.62 1.63
C VAL A 142 14.34 -3.60 0.53
N THR A 143 14.99 -4.72 0.85
CA THR A 143 15.43 -5.70 -0.16
C THR A 143 14.25 -6.24 -0.96
N ARG A 144 13.17 -6.62 -0.28
CA ARG A 144 11.94 -7.07 -0.93
C ARG A 144 11.36 -5.99 -1.85
N ASN A 145 11.21 -4.76 -1.35
CA ASN A 145 10.66 -3.66 -2.15
C ASN A 145 11.50 -3.40 -3.40
N MET A 146 12.84 -3.45 -3.28
CA MET A 146 13.74 -3.29 -4.42
C MET A 146 13.52 -4.38 -5.47
N VAL A 147 13.49 -5.65 -5.06
CA VAL A 147 13.29 -6.79 -5.97
C VAL A 147 11.95 -6.65 -6.69
N ILE A 148 10.87 -6.45 -5.96
CA ILE A 148 9.52 -6.30 -6.56
C ILE A 148 9.49 -5.11 -7.51
N ARG A 149 10.07 -3.98 -7.13
CA ARG A 149 10.08 -2.76 -7.95
C ARG A 149 10.83 -2.96 -9.28
N VAL A 150 12.01 -3.56 -9.22
CA VAL A 150 12.77 -3.88 -10.43
C VAL A 150 12.00 -4.86 -11.31
N THR A 151 11.44 -5.93 -10.72
CA THR A 151 10.61 -6.90 -11.44
C THR A 151 9.40 -6.22 -12.10
N THR A 152 8.71 -5.33 -11.38
CA THR A 152 7.58 -4.55 -11.92
C THR A 152 8.00 -3.75 -13.16
N VAL A 153 9.14 -3.03 -13.09
CA VAL A 153 9.64 -2.26 -14.23
C VAL A 153 9.97 -3.16 -15.41
N VAL A 154 10.66 -4.28 -15.19
CA VAL A 154 10.98 -5.25 -16.23
C VAL A 154 9.71 -5.79 -16.88
N LEU A 155 8.71 -6.18 -16.10
CA LEU A 155 7.43 -6.67 -16.61
C LEU A 155 6.69 -5.60 -17.43
N ILE A 156 6.69 -4.35 -16.99
CA ILE A 156 6.10 -3.22 -17.74
C ILE A 156 6.79 -3.10 -19.10
N LEU A 157 8.12 -3.07 -19.13
CA LEU A 157 8.88 -2.93 -20.38
C LEU A 157 8.71 -4.12 -21.32
N LEU A 158 8.45 -5.31 -20.80
CA LEU A 158 8.26 -6.52 -21.61
C LEU A 158 6.83 -6.69 -22.11
N LEU A 159 5.83 -6.40 -21.30
CA LEU A 159 4.44 -6.76 -21.54
C LEU A 159 3.54 -5.60 -22.01
N VAL A 160 3.87 -4.35 -21.66
CA VAL A 160 3.07 -3.19 -22.03
C VAL A 160 3.64 -2.60 -23.32
N LYS A 161 3.01 -2.86 -24.46
CA LYS A 161 3.51 -2.47 -25.81
C LYS A 161 2.54 -1.58 -26.59
N SER A 162 1.29 -1.50 -26.18
CA SER A 162 0.25 -0.78 -26.89
C SER A 162 -0.70 -0.05 -25.93
N PRO A 163 -1.51 0.92 -26.43
CA PRO A 163 -2.52 1.59 -25.60
C PRO A 163 -3.58 0.62 -25.03
N ASN A 164 -3.77 -0.53 -25.66
CA ASN A 164 -4.73 -1.53 -25.21
C ASN A 164 -4.23 -2.33 -23.98
N ASP A 165 -2.94 -2.22 -23.64
CA ASP A 165 -2.32 -2.95 -22.54
C ASP A 165 -2.44 -2.21 -21.20
N LEU A 166 -3.33 -1.20 -21.11
CA LEU A 166 -3.60 -0.48 -19.87
C LEU A 166 -3.97 -1.43 -18.71
N TRP A 167 -4.77 -2.47 -18.99
CA TRP A 167 -5.14 -3.46 -17.98
C TRP A 167 -3.95 -4.28 -17.50
N ILE A 168 -3.00 -4.61 -18.40
CA ILE A 168 -1.74 -5.31 -18.03
C ILE A 168 -0.91 -4.42 -17.11
N TYR A 169 -0.75 -3.15 -17.49
CA TYR A 169 -0.05 -2.17 -16.66
C TYR A 169 -0.68 -2.05 -15.27
N THR A 170 -2.01 -1.91 -15.21
CA THR A 170 -2.74 -1.82 -13.95
C THR A 170 -2.57 -3.09 -13.11
N LEU A 171 -2.67 -4.26 -13.73
CA LEU A 171 -2.49 -5.55 -13.06
C LEU A 171 -1.07 -5.68 -12.47
N ILE A 172 -0.03 -5.38 -13.25
CA ILE A 172 1.36 -5.44 -12.78
C ILE A 172 1.57 -4.53 -11.56
N MET A 173 1.07 -3.31 -11.60
CA MET A 173 1.22 -2.33 -10.51
C MET A 173 0.47 -2.76 -9.25
N SER A 174 -0.78 -3.16 -9.37
CA SER A 174 -1.63 -3.51 -8.23
C SER A 174 -1.31 -4.89 -7.66
N ALA A 175 -1.15 -5.92 -8.49
CA ALA A 175 -0.73 -7.25 -8.06
C ALA A 175 0.70 -7.25 -7.48
N GLY A 176 1.60 -6.43 -8.04
CA GLY A 176 2.92 -6.21 -7.48
C GLY A 176 2.88 -5.74 -6.02
N THR A 177 1.93 -4.88 -5.67
CA THR A 177 1.71 -4.44 -4.28
C THR A 177 1.26 -5.59 -3.38
N VAL A 178 0.29 -6.40 -3.84
CA VAL A 178 -0.18 -7.59 -3.11
C VAL A 178 0.95 -8.57 -2.88
N LEU A 179 1.68 -8.95 -3.94
CA LEU A 179 2.82 -9.87 -3.85
C LEU A 179 3.90 -9.35 -2.92
N SER A 180 4.19 -8.05 -3.03
CA SER A 180 5.13 -7.38 -2.13
C SER A 180 4.75 -7.57 -0.67
N ASN A 181 3.52 -7.31 -0.30
CA ASN A 181 3.08 -7.42 1.09
C ASN A 181 2.95 -8.88 1.55
N ALA A 182 2.50 -9.79 0.67
CA ALA A 182 2.37 -11.21 0.98
C ALA A 182 3.71 -11.86 1.38
N VAL A 183 4.82 -11.50 0.74
CA VAL A 183 6.17 -12.02 1.06
C VAL A 183 6.55 -11.76 2.52
N LEU A 184 6.06 -10.69 3.16
CA LEU A 184 6.37 -10.40 4.55
C LEU A 184 5.85 -11.44 5.53
N PHE A 185 4.75 -12.10 5.23
CA PHE A 185 4.17 -13.13 6.10
C PHE A 185 5.11 -14.30 6.33
N TYR A 186 5.98 -14.61 5.36
CA TYR A 186 7.03 -15.62 5.53
C TYR A 186 8.00 -15.29 6.69
N PHE A 187 8.18 -13.99 6.97
CA PHE A 187 9.09 -13.53 8.02
C PHE A 187 8.40 -13.30 9.36
N VAL A 188 7.06 -13.30 9.42
CA VAL A 188 6.29 -13.06 10.66
C VAL A 188 6.70 -14.03 11.80
N PRO A 189 6.76 -15.38 11.59
CA PRO A 189 7.10 -16.30 12.66
C PRO A 189 8.52 -16.10 13.22
N LYS A 190 9.40 -15.43 12.48
CA LYS A 190 10.77 -15.11 12.94
C LYS A 190 10.78 -13.92 13.90
N VAL A 191 9.74 -13.08 13.89
CA VAL A 191 9.65 -11.83 14.65
C VAL A 191 8.70 -11.98 15.83
N VAL A 192 7.50 -12.54 15.61
CA VAL A 192 6.46 -12.68 16.62
C VAL A 192 6.18 -14.14 16.96
N ASP A 193 5.66 -14.38 18.16
CA ASP A 193 5.14 -15.68 18.55
C ASP A 193 3.71 -15.84 18.03
N VAL A 194 3.54 -16.74 17.06
CA VAL A 194 2.25 -16.99 16.42
C VAL A 194 1.19 -17.50 17.40
N SER A 195 1.58 -18.15 18.49
CA SER A 195 0.65 -18.63 19.52
C SER A 195 -0.11 -17.50 20.23
N ALA A 196 0.44 -16.28 20.20
CA ALA A 196 -0.17 -15.11 20.79
C ALA A 196 -1.52 -14.73 20.16
N ILE A 197 -1.84 -15.23 18.95
CA ILE A 197 -3.14 -15.03 18.30
C ILE A 197 -4.29 -15.54 19.18
N LYS A 198 -4.08 -16.61 19.95
CA LYS A 198 -5.07 -17.19 20.86
C LYS A 198 -5.39 -16.28 22.05
N LYS A 199 -4.57 -15.28 22.33
CA LYS A 199 -4.72 -14.34 23.46
C LYS A 199 -5.39 -13.03 23.03
N VAL A 200 -5.73 -12.88 21.74
CA VAL A 200 -6.43 -11.71 21.22
C VAL A 200 -7.88 -11.73 21.69
N ASN A 201 -8.34 -10.60 22.19
CA ASN A 201 -9.73 -10.41 22.59
C ASN A 201 -10.26 -9.06 22.06
N VAL A 202 -11.58 -8.91 22.09
CA VAL A 202 -12.26 -7.71 21.56
C VAL A 202 -11.83 -6.43 22.30
N GLU A 203 -11.61 -6.52 23.61
CA GLU A 203 -11.15 -5.39 24.42
C GLU A 203 -9.75 -4.95 24.02
N GLY A 204 -8.85 -5.90 23.78
CA GLY A 204 -7.51 -5.65 23.23
C GLY A 204 -7.55 -4.94 21.88
N ILE A 205 -8.46 -5.33 20.98
CA ILE A 205 -8.63 -4.66 19.70
C ILE A 205 -9.17 -3.23 19.90
N LYS A 206 -10.19 -3.06 20.74
CA LYS A 206 -10.84 -1.75 20.98
C LYS A 206 -9.87 -0.70 21.53
N LYS A 207 -8.91 -1.07 22.38
CA LYS A 207 -7.93 -0.12 22.92
C LYS A 207 -7.08 0.56 21.85
N HIS A 208 -6.91 -0.08 20.67
CA HIS A 208 -6.12 0.45 19.56
C HIS A 208 -6.92 1.39 18.64
N ILE A 209 -8.27 1.41 18.71
CA ILE A 209 -9.12 2.19 17.81
C ILE A 209 -8.87 3.69 17.98
N LYS A 210 -9.05 4.20 19.20
CA LYS A 210 -8.94 5.66 19.47
C LYS A 210 -7.55 6.22 19.14
N PRO A 211 -6.43 5.62 19.58
CA PRO A 211 -5.10 6.11 19.22
C PRO A 211 -4.82 6.05 17.71
N ASN A 212 -5.35 5.04 17.03
CA ASN A 212 -5.23 4.89 15.59
C ASN A 212 -5.93 6.03 14.84
N LEU A 213 -7.19 6.33 15.23
CA LEU A 213 -7.97 7.43 14.65
C LEU A 213 -7.30 8.79 14.86
N VAL A 214 -6.72 9.04 16.03
CA VAL A 214 -5.98 10.29 16.30
C VAL A 214 -4.81 10.47 15.34
N LEU A 215 -4.08 9.40 15.03
CA LEU A 215 -2.96 9.47 14.08
C LEU A 215 -3.43 9.43 12.62
N PHE A 216 -4.65 8.98 12.35
CA PHE A 216 -5.23 8.96 11.02
C PHE A 216 -5.64 10.35 10.53
N ILE A 217 -6.17 11.23 11.40
CA ILE A 217 -6.69 12.54 11.00
C ILE A 217 -5.65 13.40 10.25
N PRO A 218 -4.41 13.58 10.73
CA PRO A 218 -3.39 14.31 9.97
C PRO A 218 -3.03 13.64 8.65
N LEU A 219 -2.98 12.30 8.61
CA LEU A 219 -2.71 11.54 7.41
C LEU A 219 -3.82 11.71 6.37
N LEU A 220 -5.07 11.69 6.82
CA LEU A 220 -6.23 11.91 5.96
C LEU A 220 -6.12 13.29 5.29
N ALA A 221 -5.85 14.34 6.05
CA ALA A 221 -5.72 15.69 5.52
C ALA A 221 -4.64 15.79 4.44
N MET A 222 -3.44 15.24 4.70
CA MET A 222 -2.34 15.22 3.73
C MET A 222 -2.68 14.38 2.49
N SER A 223 -3.29 13.22 2.69
CA SER A 223 -3.58 12.30 1.59
C SER A 223 -4.71 12.81 0.71
N VAL A 224 -5.75 13.40 1.30
CA VAL A 224 -6.81 14.06 0.52
C VAL A 224 -6.22 15.15 -0.35
N TYR A 225 -5.33 15.99 0.19
CA TYR A 225 -4.65 17.03 -0.60
C TYR A 225 -3.92 16.45 -1.81
N HIS A 226 -3.14 15.38 -1.65
CA HIS A 226 -2.38 14.76 -2.74
C HIS A 226 -3.23 13.96 -3.76
N ILE A 227 -4.34 13.40 -3.32
CA ILE A 227 -5.21 12.56 -4.17
C ILE A 227 -6.24 13.42 -4.90
N MET A 228 -6.70 14.51 -4.26
CA MET A 228 -7.82 15.32 -4.73
C MET A 228 -7.56 15.94 -6.10
N ASP A 229 -6.34 16.40 -6.38
CA ASP A 229 -5.98 17.01 -7.66
C ASP A 229 -6.31 16.09 -8.84
N LYS A 230 -5.86 14.84 -8.77
CA LYS A 230 -6.09 13.84 -9.83
C LYS A 230 -7.55 13.44 -9.93
N THR A 231 -8.24 13.35 -8.79
CA THR A 231 -9.68 13.02 -8.76
C THR A 231 -10.51 14.15 -9.36
N MET A 232 -10.20 15.39 -9.01
CA MET A 232 -10.90 16.57 -9.58
C MET A 232 -10.64 16.74 -11.07
N LEU A 233 -9.39 16.61 -11.50
CA LEU A 233 -9.06 16.67 -12.92
C LEU A 233 -9.80 15.59 -13.71
N GLY A 234 -9.80 14.34 -13.23
CA GLY A 234 -10.49 13.25 -13.92
C GLY A 234 -12.02 13.33 -13.89
N ALA A 235 -12.61 14.00 -12.88
CA ALA A 235 -14.05 14.16 -12.76
C ALA A 235 -14.59 15.41 -13.46
N LEU A 236 -13.81 16.51 -13.47
CA LEU A 236 -14.26 17.84 -13.96
C LEU A 236 -13.66 18.21 -15.32
N SER A 237 -12.71 17.45 -15.81
CA SER A 237 -12.01 17.73 -17.06
C SER A 237 -11.91 16.48 -17.94
N THR A 238 -10.80 16.28 -18.64
CA THR A 238 -10.57 15.11 -19.47
C THR A 238 -9.51 14.20 -18.90
N TYR A 239 -9.56 12.91 -19.23
CA TYR A 239 -8.51 11.95 -18.83
C TYR A 239 -7.13 12.34 -19.39
N GLU A 240 -7.08 13.04 -20.51
CA GLU A 240 -5.84 13.53 -21.11
C GLU A 240 -5.13 14.56 -20.20
N GLN A 241 -5.89 15.40 -19.51
CA GLN A 241 -5.35 16.39 -18.57
C GLN A 241 -4.96 15.77 -17.21
N THR A 242 -5.47 14.58 -16.93
CA THR A 242 -5.15 13.84 -15.70
C THR A 242 -3.89 12.97 -15.83
N GLY A 243 -3.51 12.58 -17.03
CA GLY A 243 -2.35 11.76 -17.38
C GLY A 243 -1.09 12.56 -17.54
#